data_95f0c06e75c681d05bed25a3bd6c93e1
#
_entry.id   95f0c06e75c681d05bed25a3bd6c93e1
#
_cell.length_a   1.000
_cell.length_b   1.000
_cell.length_c   1.000
_cell.angle_alpha   90.00
_cell.angle_beta   90.00
_cell.angle_gamma   90.00
#
_symmetry.space_group_name_H-M   'P 1'
#
loop_
_entity.id
_entity.type
_entity.pdbx_description
1 polymer ?
#
loop_
_entity_poly.entity_id
_entity_poly.type
_entity_poly.pdbx_seq_one_letter_code
_entity_poly.pdbx_strand_id
1 'polypeptide(L)'
;MDLIRSHVMVCGGTNCSSSASGEIIREFERQIAEKGLEKEIKVVRTGCFGMCEAGPVVIVYPEGAFYARMTVENVTRIVDEHLVKGRVVKELLYKEAVDEDNKVKSLDSVDFYKKQRRVALRNCGVIDPENIDEYIAFDGYKALGKVLTEMTPQEVIDVMLKSGLRGRGGAGFPTGMKWKFAAASQSDKKYVCCNADEGDPGAFMDRSILEGDPHVVIEAMAIAAYAIGADQGYIYCRAEAQL
;
A
#
# COMPACT_ATOMS: atom_id res chain seq x y z
N MET A 1 -10.02 5.54 23.02
CA MET A 1 -9.78 5.62 21.58
C MET A 1 -9.24 7.00 21.32
N ASP A 2 -7.96 7.14 21.04
CA ASP A 2 -7.37 8.44 20.78
C ASP A 2 -7.86 8.92 19.41
N LEU A 3 -8.28 10.17 19.33
CA LEU A 3 -8.81 10.75 18.10
C LEU A 3 -7.65 11.32 17.28
N ILE A 4 -7.18 10.57 16.29
CA ILE A 4 -6.17 11.05 15.36
C ILE A 4 -6.80 12.03 14.39
N ARG A 5 -6.35 13.29 14.42
CA ARG A 5 -6.82 14.36 13.53
C ARG A 5 -5.99 14.51 12.26
N SER A 6 -4.76 14.02 12.27
CA SER A 6 -3.88 14.10 11.11
C SER A 6 -3.02 12.84 10.96
N HIS A 7 -2.86 12.38 9.72
CA HIS A 7 -1.90 11.36 9.35
C HIS A 7 -0.80 11.96 8.49
N VAL A 8 0.45 11.70 8.87
CA VAL A 8 1.63 12.07 8.11
C VAL A 8 2.14 10.81 7.41
N MET A 9 1.75 10.63 6.15
CA MET A 9 2.12 9.46 5.35
C MET A 9 3.45 9.71 4.67
N VAL A 10 4.48 8.98 5.05
CA VAL A 10 5.83 9.10 4.49
C VAL A 10 6.09 7.92 3.55
N CYS A 11 6.53 8.19 2.33
CA CYS A 11 6.84 7.16 1.34
C CYS A 11 7.96 6.23 1.83
N GLY A 12 7.64 4.95 1.98
CA GLY A 12 8.57 3.88 2.33
C GLY A 12 9.19 3.14 1.15
N GLY A 13 8.88 3.53 -0.08
CA GLY A 13 9.44 2.89 -1.28
C GLY A 13 10.96 2.97 -1.33
N THR A 14 11.60 2.00 -1.99
CA THR A 14 13.06 1.80 -2.01
C THR A 14 13.85 3.07 -2.30
N ASN A 15 13.46 3.85 -3.32
CA ASN A 15 14.14 5.09 -3.67
C ASN A 15 14.05 6.14 -2.55
N CYS A 16 12.89 6.30 -1.93
CA CYS A 16 12.70 7.24 -0.82
C CYS A 16 13.45 6.78 0.43
N SER A 17 13.49 5.48 0.70
CA SER A 17 14.25 4.89 1.80
C SER A 17 15.77 5.13 1.64
N SER A 18 16.29 5.03 0.41
CA SER A 18 17.69 5.39 0.10
C SER A 18 17.96 6.90 0.18
N SER A 19 16.91 7.72 0.14
CA SER A 19 16.98 9.19 0.14
C SER A 19 16.50 9.80 1.45
N ALA A 20 16.78 9.18 2.59
CA ALA A 20 16.53 9.66 3.95
C ALA A 20 15.07 9.65 4.43
N SER A 21 14.13 8.88 3.82
CA SER A 21 12.76 8.84 4.34
C SER A 21 12.67 8.30 5.77
N GLY A 22 13.54 7.36 6.15
CA GLY A 22 13.63 6.88 7.53
C GLY A 22 14.09 7.95 8.54
N GLU A 23 14.95 8.87 8.12
CA GLU A 23 15.36 10.02 8.96
C GLU A 23 14.24 11.04 9.08
N ILE A 24 13.51 11.28 8.00
CA ILE A 24 12.33 12.15 7.97
C ILE A 24 11.24 11.63 8.91
N ILE A 25 10.97 10.31 8.92
CA ILE A 25 10.02 9.69 9.84
C ILE A 25 10.44 9.95 11.29
N ARG A 26 11.68 9.59 11.66
CA ARG A 26 12.18 9.79 13.01
C ARG A 26 12.14 11.25 13.46
N GLU A 27 12.38 12.17 12.55
CA GLU A 27 12.33 13.60 12.87
C GLU A 27 10.90 14.10 13.08
N PHE A 28 9.92 13.62 12.28
CA PHE A 28 8.51 13.89 12.56
C PHE A 28 8.08 13.35 13.92
N GLU A 29 8.39 12.09 14.21
CA GLU A 29 8.06 11.44 15.48
C GLU A 29 8.66 12.21 16.67
N ARG A 30 9.94 12.56 16.58
CA ARG A 30 10.62 13.34 17.60
C ARG A 30 9.96 14.68 17.87
N GLN A 31 9.68 15.47 16.83
CA GLN A 31 9.09 16.78 16.98
C GLN A 31 7.62 16.75 17.44
N ILE A 32 6.86 15.75 16.98
CA ILE A 32 5.47 15.52 17.41
C ILE A 32 5.46 15.18 18.91
N ALA A 33 6.37 14.31 19.38
CA ALA A 33 6.52 13.96 20.78
C ALA A 33 6.94 15.17 21.64
N GLU A 34 7.92 15.93 21.20
CA GLU A 34 8.34 17.16 21.90
C GLU A 34 7.22 18.19 22.09
N LYS A 35 6.23 18.16 21.19
CA LYS A 35 5.06 19.05 21.27
C LYS A 35 3.86 18.40 21.95
N GLY A 36 3.96 17.13 22.39
CA GLY A 36 2.90 16.40 23.07
C GLY A 36 1.70 16.10 22.14
N LEU A 37 1.94 15.89 20.85
CA LEU A 37 0.90 15.71 19.83
C LEU A 37 0.73 14.24 19.38
N GLU A 38 1.39 13.26 20.03
CA GLU A 38 1.38 11.84 19.65
C GLU A 38 -0.02 11.21 19.66
N LYS A 39 -0.93 11.75 20.46
CA LYS A 39 -2.31 11.28 20.53
C LYS A 39 -3.24 11.88 19.47
N GLU A 40 -2.74 12.88 18.74
CA GLU A 40 -3.51 13.61 17.73
C GLU A 40 -2.97 13.41 16.32
N ILE A 41 -1.68 13.12 16.17
CA ILE A 41 -0.99 13.02 14.90
C ILE A 41 -0.26 11.68 14.83
N LYS A 42 -0.56 10.90 13.78
CA LYS A 42 0.09 9.63 13.51
C LYS A 42 1.06 9.78 12.34
N VAL A 43 2.32 9.40 12.53
CA VAL A 43 3.29 9.24 11.44
C VAL A 43 3.20 7.80 10.95
N VAL A 44 3.12 7.62 9.63
CA VAL A 44 2.96 6.30 9.00
C VAL A 44 4.00 6.16 7.89
N ARG A 45 4.79 5.10 7.95
CA ARG A 45 5.55 4.63 6.81
C ARG A 45 4.59 3.87 5.90
N THR A 46 4.22 4.48 4.78
CA THR A 46 3.30 3.86 3.83
C THR A 46 4.04 3.25 2.64
N GLY A 47 3.32 2.48 1.83
CA GLY A 47 3.84 1.93 0.58
C GLY A 47 4.28 3.00 -0.44
N CYS A 48 4.84 2.54 -1.54
CA CYS A 48 5.39 3.42 -2.58
C CYS A 48 4.30 4.25 -3.28
N PHE A 49 4.48 5.57 -3.34
CA PHE A 49 3.62 6.47 -4.11
C PHE A 49 3.86 6.39 -5.64
N GLY A 50 4.95 5.79 -6.08
CA GLY A 50 5.31 5.70 -7.50
C GLY A 50 5.93 6.97 -8.10
N MET A 51 6.14 8.01 -7.31
CA MET A 51 6.66 9.32 -7.76
C MET A 51 8.11 9.53 -7.32
N CYS A 52 9.01 8.65 -7.77
CA CYS A 52 10.41 8.64 -7.34
C CYS A 52 11.16 9.94 -7.65
N GLU A 53 10.85 10.63 -8.75
CA GLU A 53 11.46 11.92 -9.09
C GLU A 53 11.10 13.06 -8.12
N ALA A 54 9.95 12.92 -7.45
CA ALA A 54 9.48 13.86 -6.44
C ALA A 54 9.89 13.46 -5.02
N GLY A 55 10.59 12.33 -4.85
CA GLY A 55 10.97 11.80 -3.54
C GLY A 55 12.05 12.60 -2.82
N PRO A 56 12.16 12.43 -1.50
CA PRO A 56 11.19 11.80 -0.60
C PRO A 56 9.84 12.54 -0.58
N VAL A 57 8.75 11.75 -0.51
CA VAL A 57 7.37 12.27 -0.56
C VAL A 57 6.72 12.12 0.81
N VAL A 58 5.99 13.16 1.23
CA VAL A 58 5.16 13.16 2.44
C VAL A 58 3.78 13.70 2.09
N ILE A 59 2.73 13.00 2.50
CA ILE A 59 1.36 13.50 2.38
C ILE A 59 0.75 13.67 3.77
N VAL A 60 0.16 14.83 4.02
CA VAL A 60 -0.53 15.11 5.28
C VAL A 60 -2.04 15.13 5.03
N TYR A 61 -2.75 14.24 5.71
CA TYR A 61 -4.21 14.19 5.74
C TYR A 61 -4.76 14.85 6.99
N PRO A 62 -5.99 15.43 6.95
CA PRO A 62 -7.03 15.27 5.93
C PRO A 62 -6.89 16.14 4.67
N GLU A 63 -6.03 17.17 4.67
CA GLU A 63 -5.96 18.13 3.57
C GLU A 63 -5.43 17.49 2.26
N GLY A 64 -4.72 16.37 2.36
CA GLY A 64 -4.05 15.75 1.22
C GLY A 64 -2.84 16.56 0.73
N ALA A 65 -2.23 17.34 1.62
CA ALA A 65 -1.11 18.21 1.28
C ALA A 65 0.12 17.37 0.87
N PHE A 66 0.44 17.40 -0.42
CA PHE A 66 1.47 16.59 -1.03
C PHE A 66 2.80 17.35 -1.09
N TYR A 67 3.68 17.04 -0.14
CA TYR A 67 5.02 17.59 -0.06
C TYR A 67 6.03 16.74 -0.82
N ALA A 68 6.86 17.38 -1.62
CA ALA A 68 7.86 16.73 -2.48
C ALA A 68 9.29 17.14 -2.11
N ARG A 69 10.26 16.29 -2.46
CA ARG A 69 11.68 16.53 -2.23
C ARG A 69 11.97 16.92 -0.79
N MET A 70 11.36 16.19 0.11
CA MET A 70 11.47 16.45 1.53
C MET A 70 12.88 16.18 2.03
N THR A 71 13.33 17.04 2.92
CA THR A 71 14.57 16.87 3.70
C THR A 71 14.24 16.91 5.19
N VAL A 72 15.17 16.47 6.03
CA VAL A 72 15.00 16.47 7.48
C VAL A 72 14.75 17.90 7.99
N GLU A 73 15.43 18.90 7.42
CA GLU A 73 15.30 20.32 7.81
C GLU A 73 13.89 20.85 7.52
N ASN A 74 13.25 20.36 6.46
CA ASN A 74 11.91 20.79 6.08
C ASN A 74 10.82 20.30 7.04
N VAL A 75 11.09 19.23 7.81
CA VAL A 75 10.14 18.67 8.78
C VAL A 75 9.70 19.71 9.79
N THR A 76 10.64 20.49 10.35
CA THR A 76 10.34 21.52 11.34
C THR A 76 9.28 22.52 10.83
N ARG A 77 9.40 22.96 9.59
CA ARG A 77 8.41 23.87 8.98
C ARG A 77 7.03 23.25 8.86
N ILE A 78 6.95 21.99 8.46
CA ILE A 78 5.68 21.28 8.34
C ILE A 78 5.06 21.07 9.72
N VAL A 79 5.84 20.67 10.71
CA VAL A 79 5.32 20.51 12.07
C VAL A 79 4.81 21.85 12.62
N ASP A 80 5.59 22.91 12.56
CA ASP A 80 5.25 24.20 13.15
C ASP A 80 4.10 24.91 12.42
N GLU A 81 4.10 24.91 11.10
CA GLU A 81 3.12 25.66 10.33
C GLU A 81 1.89 24.80 9.99
N HIS A 82 2.08 23.56 9.51
CA HIS A 82 0.96 22.76 9.08
C HIS A 82 0.33 21.99 10.24
N LEU A 83 1.11 21.19 10.97
CA LEU A 83 0.55 20.30 11.99
C LEU A 83 0.09 21.05 13.25
N VAL A 84 0.78 22.12 13.65
CA VAL A 84 0.42 22.93 14.84
C VAL A 84 -0.55 24.05 14.50
N LYS A 85 -0.29 24.82 13.43
CA LYS A 85 -1.07 26.05 13.11
C LYS A 85 -2.09 25.84 11.99
N GLY A 86 -2.18 24.65 11.38
CA GLY A 86 -3.11 24.36 10.28
C GLY A 86 -2.80 25.09 8.96
N ARG A 87 -1.57 25.59 8.78
CA ARG A 87 -1.18 26.37 7.61
C ARG A 87 -0.28 25.55 6.71
N VAL A 88 -0.79 25.08 5.57
CA VAL A 88 -0.02 24.33 4.57
C VAL A 88 1.20 25.13 4.08
N VAL A 89 2.38 24.49 4.06
CA VAL A 89 3.63 25.09 3.61
C VAL A 89 3.73 25.01 2.09
N LYS A 90 3.21 26.01 1.39
CA LYS A 90 2.99 26.01 -0.06
C LYS A 90 4.27 25.82 -0.88
N GLU A 91 5.40 26.32 -0.39
CA GLU A 91 6.69 26.24 -1.09
C GLU A 91 7.26 24.82 -1.17
N LEU A 92 6.79 23.93 -0.28
CA LEU A 92 7.21 22.52 -0.25
C LEU A 92 6.22 21.60 -1.00
N LEU A 93 5.07 22.12 -1.43
CA LEU A 93 4.10 21.32 -2.18
C LEU A 93 4.63 20.90 -3.55
N TYR A 94 4.23 19.72 -3.96
CA TYR A 94 4.42 19.28 -5.34
C TYR A 94 3.63 20.21 -6.27
N LYS A 95 4.29 20.76 -7.28
CA LYS A 95 3.71 21.84 -8.12
C LYS A 95 2.36 21.49 -8.76
N GLU A 96 2.20 20.24 -9.20
CA GLU A 96 0.94 19.78 -9.83
C GLU A 96 -0.16 19.50 -8.80
N ALA A 97 0.18 19.38 -7.52
CA ALA A 97 -0.77 19.20 -6.42
C ALA A 97 -1.37 20.52 -5.92
N VAL A 98 -1.20 21.61 -6.67
CA VAL A 98 -1.74 22.93 -6.38
C VAL A 98 -2.52 23.42 -7.59
N ASP A 99 -3.67 24.04 -7.38
CA ASP A 99 -4.42 24.68 -8.46
C ASP A 99 -3.99 26.14 -8.71
N GLU A 100 -4.60 26.78 -9.68
CA GLU A 100 -4.32 28.18 -10.03
C GLU A 100 -4.64 29.15 -8.87
N ASP A 101 -5.58 28.79 -7.99
CA ASP A 101 -5.96 29.53 -6.79
C ASP A 101 -5.08 29.20 -5.56
N ASN A 102 -4.00 28.42 -5.74
CA ASN A 102 -3.15 27.92 -4.67
C ASN A 102 -3.87 27.01 -3.63
N LYS A 103 -4.94 26.33 -4.01
CA LYS A 103 -5.58 25.31 -3.18
C LYS A 103 -4.93 23.95 -3.39
N VAL A 104 -4.85 23.15 -2.33
CA VAL A 104 -4.35 21.78 -2.39
C VAL A 104 -5.33 20.92 -3.19
N LYS A 105 -4.84 20.25 -4.22
CA LYS A 105 -5.60 19.24 -4.98
C LYS A 105 -5.50 17.90 -4.28
N SER A 106 -6.54 17.08 -4.41
CA SER A 106 -6.45 15.68 -4.00
C SER A 106 -5.39 14.92 -4.82
N LEU A 107 -4.80 13.89 -4.23
CA LEU A 107 -3.81 13.05 -4.89
C LEU A 107 -4.29 12.53 -6.26
N ASP A 108 -5.55 12.09 -6.33
CA ASP A 108 -6.17 11.56 -7.55
C ASP A 108 -6.32 12.60 -8.66
N SER A 109 -6.24 13.89 -8.34
CA SER A 109 -6.31 14.98 -9.34
C SER A 109 -4.95 15.38 -9.91
N VAL A 110 -3.85 14.87 -9.36
CA VAL A 110 -2.50 15.02 -9.93
C VAL A 110 -2.43 14.23 -11.23
N ASP A 111 -1.90 14.82 -12.29
CA ASP A 111 -1.91 14.23 -13.65
C ASP A 111 -1.29 12.83 -13.71
N PHE A 112 -0.27 12.57 -12.92
CA PHE A 112 0.35 11.26 -12.80
C PHE A 112 -0.67 10.18 -12.35
N TYR A 113 -1.45 10.45 -11.32
CA TYR A 113 -2.45 9.50 -10.81
C TYR A 113 -3.73 9.48 -11.64
N LYS A 114 -4.17 10.63 -12.12
CA LYS A 114 -5.37 10.77 -12.96
C LYS A 114 -5.34 9.89 -14.21
N LYS A 115 -4.15 9.64 -14.77
CA LYS A 115 -3.93 8.79 -15.94
C LYS A 115 -3.73 7.31 -15.62
N GLN A 116 -3.77 6.92 -14.34
CA GLN A 116 -3.55 5.56 -13.89
C GLN A 116 -4.77 4.98 -13.20
N ARG A 117 -4.95 3.67 -13.34
CA ARG A 117 -5.89 2.89 -12.54
C ARG A 117 -5.09 1.94 -11.66
N ARG A 118 -4.82 2.34 -10.43
CA ARG A 118 -4.12 1.50 -9.47
C ARG A 118 -5.08 0.45 -8.93
N VAL A 119 -4.80 -0.82 -9.20
CA VAL A 119 -5.58 -1.96 -8.69
C VAL A 119 -4.83 -2.64 -7.55
N ALA A 120 -3.62 -3.14 -7.83
CA ALA A 120 -2.78 -3.81 -6.83
C ALA A 120 -2.20 -2.85 -5.79
N LEU A 121 -1.93 -1.60 -6.16
CA LEU A 121 -1.37 -0.56 -5.28
C LEU A 121 -2.43 0.46 -4.81
N ARG A 122 -3.70 0.08 -4.79
CA ARG A 122 -4.81 1.01 -4.46
C ARG A 122 -4.68 1.63 -3.08
N ASN A 123 -4.20 0.87 -2.12
CA ASN A 123 -4.06 1.28 -0.72
C ASN A 123 -2.70 1.93 -0.40
N CYS A 124 -1.72 1.85 -1.32
CA CYS A 124 -0.41 2.48 -1.11
C CYS A 124 -0.54 4.00 -1.02
N GLY A 125 -0.09 4.57 0.07
CA GLY A 125 -0.23 6.00 0.38
C GLY A 125 -1.58 6.39 0.98
N VAL A 126 -2.44 5.42 1.29
CA VAL A 126 -3.79 5.63 1.84
C VAL A 126 -3.93 5.03 3.23
N ILE A 127 -3.42 3.81 3.43
CA ILE A 127 -3.48 3.10 4.72
C ILE A 127 -2.09 2.91 5.33
N ASP A 128 -2.08 2.64 6.63
CA ASP A 128 -0.95 2.05 7.32
C ASP A 128 -0.90 0.55 7.02
N PRO A 129 0.12 0.05 6.28
CA PRO A 129 0.21 -1.36 5.89
C PRO A 129 0.38 -2.31 7.09
N GLU A 130 0.83 -1.81 8.24
CA GLU A 130 1.01 -2.60 9.47
C GLU A 130 -0.25 -2.61 10.35
N ASN A 131 -1.32 -1.91 9.93
CA ASN A 131 -2.56 -1.80 10.69
C ASN A 131 -3.71 -2.52 9.98
N ILE A 132 -4.05 -3.71 10.47
CA ILE A 132 -5.15 -4.52 9.93
C ILE A 132 -6.51 -3.82 10.01
N ASP A 133 -6.75 -2.99 11.02
CA ASP A 133 -8.03 -2.28 11.17
C ASP A 133 -8.24 -1.26 10.05
N GLU A 134 -7.16 -0.61 9.59
CA GLU A 134 -7.22 0.27 8.44
C GLU A 134 -7.49 -0.50 7.15
N TYR A 135 -6.86 -1.67 6.95
CA TYR A 135 -7.16 -2.52 5.80
C TYR A 135 -8.64 -2.96 5.79
N ILE A 136 -9.19 -3.36 6.95
CA ILE A 136 -10.60 -3.72 7.09
C ILE A 136 -11.51 -2.52 6.81
N ALA A 137 -11.17 -1.33 7.28
CA ALA A 137 -11.95 -0.10 7.03
C ALA A 137 -12.03 0.26 5.54
N PHE A 138 -11.04 -0.17 4.74
CA PHE A 138 -11.01 -0.01 3.28
C PHE A 138 -11.49 -1.27 2.52
N ASP A 139 -12.52 -1.95 3.06
CA ASP A 139 -13.14 -3.16 2.49
C ASP A 139 -12.22 -4.40 2.46
N GLY A 140 -11.13 -4.39 3.20
CA GLY A 140 -10.25 -5.55 3.35
C GLY A 140 -10.94 -6.72 4.01
N TYR A 141 -10.56 -7.93 3.61
CA TYR A 141 -11.16 -9.22 4.02
C TYR A 141 -12.66 -9.38 3.73
N LYS A 142 -13.30 -8.40 3.10
CA LYS A 142 -14.72 -8.48 2.71
C LYS A 142 -14.95 -9.56 1.66
N ALA A 143 -14.03 -9.69 0.70
CA ALA A 143 -14.12 -10.73 -0.32
C ALA A 143 -13.91 -12.13 0.29
N LEU A 144 -12.95 -12.27 1.21
CA LEU A 144 -12.75 -13.52 1.95
C LEU A 144 -13.97 -13.87 2.79
N GLY A 145 -14.55 -12.91 3.51
CA GLY A 145 -15.77 -13.11 4.29
C GLY A 145 -16.89 -13.64 3.42
N LYS A 146 -17.15 -13.03 2.25
CA LYS A 146 -18.13 -13.50 1.28
C LYS A 146 -17.85 -14.92 0.79
N VAL A 147 -16.60 -15.21 0.43
CA VAL A 147 -16.19 -16.54 -0.03
C VAL A 147 -16.49 -17.62 1.01
N LEU A 148 -16.16 -17.36 2.28
CA LEU A 148 -16.30 -18.34 3.35
C LEU A 148 -17.75 -18.55 3.79
N THR A 149 -18.63 -17.57 3.61
CA THR A 149 -20.01 -17.63 4.13
C THR A 149 -21.06 -17.86 3.05
N GLU A 150 -20.78 -17.50 1.79
CA GLU A 150 -21.80 -17.47 0.74
C GLU A 150 -21.45 -18.32 -0.49
N MET A 151 -20.24 -18.86 -0.59
CA MET A 151 -19.77 -19.52 -1.81
C MET A 151 -19.14 -20.88 -1.52
N THR A 152 -19.36 -21.81 -2.43
CA THR A 152 -18.61 -23.06 -2.48
C THR A 152 -17.25 -22.88 -3.18
N PRO A 153 -16.25 -23.76 -2.93
CA PRO A 153 -14.97 -23.72 -3.64
C PRO A 153 -15.10 -23.70 -5.18
N GLN A 154 -16.08 -24.46 -5.73
CA GLN A 154 -16.30 -24.49 -7.17
C GLN A 154 -16.83 -23.16 -7.71
N GLU A 155 -17.75 -22.51 -7.01
CA GLU A 155 -18.27 -21.19 -7.40
C GLU A 155 -17.17 -20.12 -7.40
N VAL A 156 -16.23 -20.20 -6.46
CA VAL A 156 -15.04 -19.29 -6.45
C VAL A 156 -14.19 -19.52 -7.70
N ILE A 157 -13.93 -20.78 -8.07
CA ILE A 157 -13.21 -21.12 -9.30
C ILE A 157 -13.96 -20.61 -10.53
N ASP A 158 -15.27 -20.75 -10.58
CA ASP A 158 -16.10 -20.29 -11.71
C ASP A 158 -16.08 -18.77 -11.86
N VAL A 159 -16.09 -18.02 -10.75
CA VAL A 159 -15.90 -16.56 -10.74
C VAL A 159 -14.52 -16.21 -11.30
N MET A 160 -13.47 -16.92 -10.89
CA MET A 160 -12.12 -16.70 -11.39
C MET A 160 -11.99 -17.00 -12.89
N LEU A 161 -12.63 -18.06 -13.37
CA LEU A 161 -12.68 -18.38 -14.81
C LEU A 161 -13.41 -17.27 -15.59
N LYS A 162 -14.57 -16.85 -15.11
CA LYS A 162 -15.37 -15.79 -15.73
C LYS A 162 -14.67 -14.43 -15.74
N SER A 163 -13.86 -14.13 -14.72
CA SER A 163 -13.12 -12.86 -14.63
C SER A 163 -12.09 -12.69 -15.74
N GLY A 164 -11.60 -13.78 -16.33
CA GLY A 164 -10.53 -13.75 -17.30
C GLY A 164 -9.17 -13.34 -16.74
N LEU A 165 -9.00 -13.29 -15.40
CA LEU A 165 -7.75 -12.93 -14.75
C LEU A 165 -6.63 -13.88 -15.17
N ARG A 166 -5.47 -13.29 -15.51
CA ARG A 166 -4.28 -14.01 -15.95
C ARG A 166 -3.10 -13.75 -15.03
N GLY A 167 -2.18 -14.68 -14.97
CA GLY A 167 -0.90 -14.52 -14.28
C GLY A 167 -0.11 -13.32 -14.82
N ARG A 168 0.66 -12.69 -13.95
CA ARG A 168 1.47 -11.50 -14.25
C ARG A 168 2.99 -11.79 -14.30
N GLY A 169 3.39 -13.04 -14.13
CA GLY A 169 4.78 -13.49 -14.22
C GLY A 169 5.28 -13.78 -15.65
N GLY A 170 4.71 -13.13 -16.67
CA GLY A 170 5.15 -13.20 -18.06
C GLY A 170 4.36 -14.19 -18.94
N ALA A 171 4.00 -15.38 -18.46
CA ALA A 171 3.31 -16.40 -19.25
C ALA A 171 1.81 -16.11 -19.50
N GLY A 172 1.20 -15.26 -18.69
CA GLY A 172 -0.21 -14.88 -18.85
C GLY A 172 -1.20 -16.05 -18.73
N PHE A 173 -0.86 -17.11 -18.00
CA PHE A 173 -1.72 -18.29 -17.88
C PHE A 173 -3.02 -17.92 -17.13
N PRO A 174 -4.21 -18.41 -17.57
CA PRO A 174 -5.47 -18.10 -16.91
C PRO A 174 -5.50 -18.59 -15.46
N THR A 175 -5.68 -17.68 -14.51
CA THR A 175 -5.65 -17.98 -13.06
C THR A 175 -6.73 -18.98 -12.65
N GLY A 176 -7.96 -18.80 -13.13
CA GLY A 176 -9.06 -19.74 -12.85
C GLY A 176 -8.79 -21.16 -13.36
N MET A 177 -8.11 -21.32 -14.49
CA MET A 177 -7.70 -22.63 -14.99
C MET A 177 -6.65 -23.28 -14.10
N LYS A 178 -5.67 -22.50 -13.61
CA LYS A 178 -4.68 -22.97 -12.64
C LYS A 178 -5.36 -23.50 -11.37
N TRP A 179 -6.32 -22.74 -10.82
CA TRP A 179 -7.06 -23.14 -9.64
C TRP A 179 -7.92 -24.39 -9.89
N LYS A 180 -8.58 -24.49 -11.04
CA LYS A 180 -9.35 -25.67 -11.43
C LYS A 180 -8.49 -26.93 -11.48
N PHE A 181 -7.29 -26.86 -12.06
CA PHE A 181 -6.36 -27.99 -12.11
C PHE A 181 -5.85 -28.36 -10.71
N ALA A 182 -5.50 -27.38 -9.89
CA ALA A 182 -5.06 -27.62 -8.51
C ALA A 182 -6.17 -28.24 -7.66
N ALA A 183 -7.41 -27.77 -7.80
CA ALA A 183 -8.56 -28.34 -7.10
C ALA A 183 -8.81 -29.81 -7.50
N ALA A 184 -8.68 -30.14 -8.78
CA ALA A 184 -8.88 -31.50 -9.30
C ALA A 184 -7.74 -32.48 -8.95
N SER A 185 -6.58 -32.00 -8.52
CA SER A 185 -5.46 -32.84 -8.12
C SER A 185 -5.82 -33.69 -6.89
N GLN A 186 -5.55 -35.00 -6.98
CA GLN A 186 -5.72 -35.93 -5.87
C GLN A 186 -4.45 -35.93 -5.02
N SER A 187 -4.49 -35.29 -3.87
CA SER A 187 -3.36 -35.20 -2.94
C SER A 187 -3.87 -35.02 -1.50
N ASP A 188 -3.20 -35.64 -0.56
CA ASP A 188 -3.51 -35.51 0.87
C ASP A 188 -3.23 -34.09 1.41
N LYS A 189 -2.30 -33.38 0.75
CA LYS A 189 -1.96 -31.98 1.08
C LYS A 189 -1.87 -31.14 -0.17
N LYS A 190 -2.40 -29.92 -0.07
CA LYS A 190 -2.28 -28.88 -1.09
C LYS A 190 -1.74 -27.62 -0.46
N TYR A 191 -1.04 -26.84 -1.27
CA TYR A 191 -0.37 -25.63 -0.81
C TYR A 191 -0.68 -24.46 -1.73
N VAL A 192 -0.75 -23.26 -1.17
CA VAL A 192 -0.72 -22.02 -1.93
C VAL A 192 0.67 -21.40 -1.79
N CYS A 193 1.31 -21.14 -2.91
CA CYS A 193 2.62 -20.50 -2.95
C CYS A 193 2.50 -19.15 -3.64
N CYS A 194 2.71 -18.07 -2.89
CA CYS A 194 2.88 -16.74 -3.45
C CYS A 194 4.34 -16.59 -3.87
N ASN A 195 4.59 -16.58 -5.18
CA ASN A 195 5.90 -16.28 -5.69
C ASN A 195 6.10 -14.76 -5.75
N ALA A 196 6.84 -14.24 -4.80
CA ALA A 196 7.29 -12.85 -4.69
C ALA A 196 8.81 -12.74 -4.87
N ASP A 197 9.40 -13.68 -5.62
CA ASP A 197 10.82 -13.64 -5.99
C ASP A 197 11.01 -12.69 -7.19
N GLU A 198 11.26 -11.43 -6.90
CA GLU A 198 11.47 -10.37 -7.89
C GLU A 198 12.96 -10.30 -8.26
N GLY A 199 13.38 -11.22 -9.13
CA GLY A 199 14.78 -11.43 -9.48
C GLY A 199 15.42 -10.37 -10.37
N ASP A 200 14.64 -9.51 -11.02
CA ASP A 200 15.16 -8.48 -11.93
C ASP A 200 15.70 -7.29 -11.14
N PRO A 201 17.00 -6.96 -11.26
CA PRO A 201 17.59 -5.80 -10.59
C PRO A 201 16.90 -4.50 -11.02
N GLY A 202 16.40 -3.74 -10.04
CA GLY A 202 15.64 -2.51 -10.30
C GLY A 202 14.14 -2.70 -10.52
N ALA A 203 13.62 -3.93 -10.49
CA ALA A 203 12.19 -4.22 -10.36
C ALA A 203 11.79 -4.19 -8.89
N PHE A 204 10.71 -3.47 -8.56
CA PHE A 204 10.24 -3.28 -7.19
C PHE A 204 8.71 -3.38 -7.10
N MET A 205 8.06 -4.05 -8.05
CA MET A 205 6.60 -4.13 -8.11
C MET A 205 6.06 -5.06 -7.02
N ASP A 206 6.59 -6.26 -6.91
CA ASP A 206 6.16 -7.25 -5.91
C ASP A 206 6.50 -6.75 -4.49
N ARG A 207 7.69 -6.21 -4.32
CA ARG A 207 8.09 -5.54 -3.08
C ARG A 207 7.14 -4.41 -2.69
N SER A 208 6.76 -3.55 -3.65
CA SER A 208 5.84 -2.45 -3.39
C SER A 208 4.46 -2.92 -2.93
N ILE A 209 3.98 -4.07 -3.42
CA ILE A 209 2.72 -4.67 -2.98
C ILE A 209 2.87 -5.21 -1.55
N LEU A 210 3.94 -5.98 -1.29
CA LEU A 210 4.16 -6.58 0.03
C LEU A 210 4.37 -5.53 1.13
N GLU A 211 5.14 -4.48 0.84
CA GLU A 211 5.39 -3.40 1.80
C GLU A 211 4.22 -2.43 1.94
N GLY A 212 3.41 -2.28 0.88
CA GLY A 212 2.36 -1.26 0.85
C GLY A 212 0.97 -1.76 1.18
N ASP A 213 0.70 -3.05 0.99
CA ASP A 213 -0.58 -3.70 1.30
C ASP A 213 -0.41 -5.22 1.47
N PRO A 214 0.29 -5.69 2.53
CA PRO A 214 0.51 -7.12 2.75
C PRO A 214 -0.79 -7.91 2.92
N HIS A 215 -1.82 -7.27 3.48
CA HIS A 215 -3.10 -7.92 3.75
C HIS A 215 -3.84 -8.32 2.47
N VAL A 216 -3.71 -7.58 1.37
CA VAL A 216 -4.33 -7.96 0.10
C VAL A 216 -3.75 -9.27 -0.45
N VAL A 217 -2.45 -9.51 -0.21
CA VAL A 217 -1.79 -10.76 -0.60
C VAL A 217 -2.29 -11.92 0.26
N ILE A 218 -2.36 -11.72 1.59
CA ILE A 218 -2.85 -12.73 2.54
C ILE A 218 -4.31 -13.07 2.24
N GLU A 219 -5.17 -12.09 2.00
CA GLU A 219 -6.58 -12.30 1.63
C GLU A 219 -6.70 -13.12 0.34
N ALA A 220 -5.92 -12.76 -0.69
CA ALA A 220 -5.93 -13.49 -1.97
C ALA A 220 -5.45 -14.92 -1.82
N MET A 221 -4.41 -15.17 -1.00
CA MET A 221 -3.92 -16.52 -0.70
C MET A 221 -4.97 -17.35 0.06
N ALA A 222 -5.66 -16.76 1.02
CA ALA A 222 -6.73 -17.45 1.77
C ALA A 222 -7.91 -17.83 0.86
N ILE A 223 -8.33 -16.93 -0.04
CA ILE A 223 -9.36 -17.22 -1.06
C ILE A 223 -8.91 -18.35 -2.00
N ALA A 224 -7.66 -18.31 -2.46
CA ALA A 224 -7.10 -19.35 -3.32
C ALA A 224 -7.04 -20.70 -2.58
N ALA A 225 -6.60 -20.71 -1.33
CA ALA A 225 -6.53 -21.90 -0.49
C ALA A 225 -7.91 -22.55 -0.33
N TYR A 226 -8.93 -21.76 0.02
CA TYR A 226 -10.31 -22.24 0.10
C TYR A 226 -10.78 -22.86 -1.22
N ALA A 227 -10.54 -22.18 -2.35
CA ALA A 227 -10.97 -22.63 -3.67
C ALA A 227 -10.34 -23.96 -4.11
N ILE A 228 -9.07 -24.20 -3.77
CA ILE A 228 -8.33 -25.41 -4.21
C ILE A 228 -8.28 -26.51 -3.14
N GLY A 229 -8.77 -26.24 -1.92
CA GLY A 229 -8.70 -27.14 -0.78
C GLY A 229 -7.30 -27.26 -0.18
N ALA A 230 -6.56 -26.15 -0.13
CA ALA A 230 -5.27 -26.06 0.56
C ALA A 230 -5.46 -25.54 1.99
N ASP A 231 -4.63 -26.03 2.90
CA ASP A 231 -4.62 -25.64 4.32
C ASP A 231 -3.34 -24.89 4.73
N GLN A 232 -2.39 -24.75 3.80
CA GLN A 232 -1.12 -24.08 4.05
C GLN A 232 -0.69 -23.18 2.90
N GLY A 233 -0.21 -21.97 3.27
CA GLY A 233 0.35 -20.99 2.35
C GLY A 233 1.81 -20.68 2.67
N TYR A 234 2.57 -20.35 1.62
CA TYR A 234 3.94 -19.86 1.71
C TYR A 234 4.10 -18.63 0.85
N ILE A 235 4.85 -17.64 1.34
CA ILE A 235 5.32 -16.51 0.55
C ILE A 235 6.80 -16.72 0.32
N TYR A 236 7.19 -16.85 -0.93
CA TYR A 236 8.58 -16.99 -1.33
C TYR A 236 9.08 -15.64 -1.85
N CYS A 237 9.97 -15.01 -1.11
CA CYS A 237 10.55 -13.71 -1.43
C CYS A 237 12.08 -13.77 -1.30
N ARG A 238 12.75 -12.83 -1.95
CA ARG A 238 14.21 -12.69 -1.88
C ARG A 238 14.65 -12.23 -0.49
N ALA A 239 15.89 -12.58 -0.12
CA ALA A 239 16.48 -12.18 1.15
C ALA A 239 16.56 -10.65 1.32
N GLU A 240 16.77 -9.91 0.24
CA GLU A 240 16.83 -8.45 0.22
C GLU A 240 15.45 -7.78 0.40
N ALA A 241 14.37 -8.54 0.26
CA ALA A 241 13.01 -8.10 0.54
C ALA A 241 12.57 -8.46 1.97
N GLN A 242 13.42 -9.06 2.77
CA GLN A 242 13.16 -9.25 4.21
C GLN A 242 13.20 -7.87 4.89
N LEU A 243 12.10 -7.53 5.49
CA LEU A 243 11.87 -6.32 6.28
C LEU A 243 12.42 -6.46 7.69
#